data_9cf98bda41c522a674990aa013672e37
#
_entry.id   9cf98bda41c522a674990aa013672e37
#
_cell.length_a   1.000
_cell.length_b   1.000
_cell.length_c   1.000
_cell.angle_alpha   90.00
_cell.angle_beta   90.00
_cell.angle_gamma   90.00
#
_symmetry.space_group_name_H-M   'P 1'
#
loop_
_entity.id
_entity.type
_entity.pdbx_description
1 polymer ?
#
loop_
_entity_poly.entity_id
_entity_poly.type
_entity_poly.pdbx_seq_one_letter_code
_entity_poly.pdbx_strand_id
1 'polypeptide(L)'
;MKIICIGRNYKEHIKELKNKYSSEITFFLKPQTAIPVKNQPFFLPDFTQEIHHEIEIIIKINRTGKFIQKKFSNRYYNEISLGIDFTARDIQDNLKKMGLPWEKAKAFDGSAPIGKFINKDDFDLEN
;
A
#
# COMPACT_ATOMS: atom_id res chain seq x y z
N MET A 1 12.19 -5.93 -7.07
CA MET A 1 11.25 -4.79 -7.04
C MET A 1 10.95 -4.44 -5.58
N LYS A 2 10.72 -3.16 -5.27
CA LYS A 2 10.29 -2.72 -3.92
C LYS A 2 8.87 -2.19 -4.02
N ILE A 3 8.02 -2.58 -3.08
CA ILE A 3 6.67 -2.03 -2.91
C ILE A 3 6.70 -1.23 -1.62
N ILE A 4 6.52 0.09 -1.72
CA ILE A 4 6.51 1.01 -0.58
C ILE A 4 5.07 1.46 -0.39
N CYS A 5 4.51 1.17 0.77
CA CYS A 5 3.15 1.52 1.13
C CYS A 5 3.15 2.71 2.09
N ILE A 6 2.32 3.71 1.84
CA ILE A 6 2.15 4.86 2.71
C ILE A 6 0.94 4.62 3.61
N GLY A 7 1.21 4.38 4.88
CA GLY A 7 0.16 4.19 5.86
C GLY A 7 -0.47 5.50 6.33
N ARG A 8 -1.73 5.44 6.75
CA ARG A 8 -2.48 6.59 7.32
C ARG A 8 -2.56 7.78 6.36
N ASN A 9 -2.73 7.52 5.07
CA ASN A 9 -2.75 8.57 4.04
C ASN A 9 -4.16 9.09 3.73
N TYR A 10 -5.21 8.36 4.09
CA TYR A 10 -6.60 8.74 3.87
C TYR A 10 -7.26 9.22 5.16
N LYS A 11 -7.72 10.48 5.17
CA LYS A 11 -8.27 11.14 6.38
C LYS A 11 -9.49 10.42 6.97
N GLU A 12 -10.39 9.95 6.13
CA GLU A 12 -11.60 9.24 6.58
C GLU A 12 -11.24 7.89 7.21
N HIS A 13 -10.32 7.15 6.61
CA HIS A 13 -9.83 5.88 7.15
C HIS A 13 -9.11 6.06 8.51
N ILE A 14 -8.39 7.17 8.70
CA ILE A 14 -7.77 7.51 9.99
C ILE A 14 -8.84 7.69 11.07
N LYS A 15 -9.95 8.38 10.74
CA LYS A 15 -11.07 8.59 11.65
C LYS A 15 -11.79 7.27 11.98
N GLU A 16 -12.09 6.47 10.97
CA GLU A 16 -12.76 5.18 11.09
C GLU A 16 -12.01 4.25 12.05
N LEU A 17 -10.69 4.14 11.90
CA LEU A 17 -9.84 3.32 12.76
C LEU A 17 -9.45 4.00 14.09
N LYS A 18 -9.99 5.19 14.40
CA LYS A 18 -9.66 5.97 15.61
C LYS A 18 -8.14 6.18 15.81
N ASN A 19 -7.38 6.22 14.73
CA ASN A 19 -5.94 6.46 14.78
C ASN A 19 -5.63 7.92 15.10
N LYS A 20 -4.51 8.16 15.79
CA LYS A 20 -4.00 9.52 15.98
C LYS A 20 -3.41 10.04 14.67
N TYR A 21 -3.68 11.29 14.37
CA TYR A 21 -2.98 12.01 13.29
C TYR A 21 -1.50 12.09 13.63
N SER A 22 -0.64 11.65 12.70
CA SER A 22 0.81 11.85 12.81
C SER A 22 1.24 12.90 11.79
N SER A 23 2.10 13.82 12.20
CA SER A 23 2.77 14.75 11.27
C SER A 23 3.84 14.06 10.43
N GLU A 24 4.27 12.87 10.84
CA GLU A 24 5.26 12.09 10.14
C GLU A 24 4.61 11.06 9.22
N ILE A 25 5.21 10.89 8.04
CA ILE A 25 4.78 9.88 7.07
C ILE A 25 5.13 8.49 7.62
N THR A 26 4.11 7.69 7.85
CA THR A 26 4.29 6.27 8.17
C THR A 26 4.39 5.49 6.88
N PHE A 27 5.41 4.67 6.72
CA PHE A 27 5.53 3.77 5.58
C PHE A 27 5.96 2.37 6.02
N PHE A 28 5.65 1.38 5.22
CA PHE A 28 6.08 -0.01 5.37
C PHE A 28 6.35 -0.61 3.99
N LEU A 29 6.98 -1.79 3.98
CA LEU A 29 7.34 -2.46 2.75
C LEU A 29 6.54 -3.75 2.59
N LYS A 30 6.18 -4.04 1.33
CA LYS A 30 5.77 -5.38 0.93
C LYS A 30 6.83 -5.97 -0.01
N PRO A 31 7.18 -7.26 0.14
CA PRO A 31 8.10 -7.94 -0.77
C PRO A 31 7.44 -8.17 -2.13
N GLN A 32 8.22 -8.51 -3.12
CA GLN A 32 7.70 -8.88 -4.43
C GLN A 32 6.80 -10.12 -4.38
N THR A 33 7.05 -11.05 -3.46
CA THR A 33 6.23 -12.23 -3.22
C THR A 33 4.83 -11.91 -2.71
N ALA A 34 4.61 -10.69 -2.20
CA ALA A 34 3.27 -10.22 -1.85
C ALA A 34 2.36 -10.02 -3.07
N ILE A 35 2.91 -9.90 -4.29
CA ILE A 35 2.11 -9.84 -5.51
C ILE A 35 1.63 -11.26 -5.84
N PRO A 36 0.31 -11.51 -5.91
CA PRO A 36 -0.21 -12.83 -6.23
C PRO A 36 0.19 -13.25 -7.65
N VAL A 37 0.28 -14.53 -7.87
CA VAL A 37 0.43 -15.08 -9.22
C VAL A 37 -0.79 -14.69 -10.05
N LYS A 38 -0.55 -14.22 -11.27
CA LYS A 38 -1.60 -13.76 -12.18
C LYS A 38 -2.70 -14.80 -12.35
N ASN A 39 -3.95 -14.34 -12.26
CA ASN A 39 -5.17 -15.15 -12.42
C ASN A 39 -5.39 -16.21 -11.33
N GLN A 40 -4.70 -16.11 -10.21
CA GLN A 40 -5.01 -16.95 -9.06
C GLN A 40 -5.94 -16.22 -8.08
N PRO A 41 -6.87 -16.92 -7.43
CA PRO A 41 -7.68 -16.35 -6.37
C PRO A 41 -6.82 -16.02 -5.15
N PHE A 42 -7.23 -15.04 -4.39
CA PHE A 42 -6.66 -14.80 -3.07
C PHE A 42 -7.23 -15.83 -2.08
N PHE A 43 -6.34 -16.57 -1.45
CA PHE A 43 -6.69 -17.52 -0.39
C PHE A 43 -6.52 -16.84 0.96
N LEU A 44 -7.55 -16.94 1.81
CA LEU A 44 -7.47 -16.45 3.19
C LEU A 44 -6.40 -17.23 3.95
N PRO A 45 -5.41 -16.57 4.54
CA PRO A 45 -4.36 -17.26 5.28
C PRO A 45 -4.88 -17.78 6.63
N ASP A 46 -4.38 -18.95 7.05
CA ASP A 46 -4.82 -19.63 8.29
C ASP A 46 -4.31 -18.92 9.57
N PHE A 47 -3.33 -18.04 9.46
CA PHE A 47 -2.69 -17.39 10.60
C PHE A 47 -3.45 -16.17 11.15
N THR A 48 -4.55 -15.76 10.53
CA THR A 48 -5.35 -14.59 10.93
C THR A 48 -6.84 -14.92 10.84
N GLN A 49 -7.64 -14.27 11.68
CA GLN A 49 -9.10 -14.38 11.67
C GLN A 49 -9.78 -13.17 11.02
N GLU A 50 -9.01 -12.12 10.70
CA GLU A 50 -9.57 -10.87 10.22
C GLU A 50 -8.71 -10.26 9.11
N ILE A 51 -9.15 -10.44 7.86
CA ILE A 51 -8.54 -9.83 6.67
C ILE A 51 -9.36 -8.64 6.23
N HIS A 52 -8.71 -7.47 6.19
CA HIS A 52 -9.24 -6.26 5.55
C HIS A 52 -8.62 -6.08 4.16
N HIS A 53 -9.37 -5.46 3.26
CA HIS A 53 -8.90 -5.02 1.95
C HIS A 53 -8.89 -3.48 1.93
N GLU A 54 -7.75 -2.91 1.66
CA GLU A 54 -7.55 -1.46 1.55
C GLU A 54 -7.24 -1.15 0.08
N ILE A 55 -8.12 -0.42 -0.61
CA ILE A 55 -7.89 -0.03 -2.00
C ILE A 55 -6.93 1.14 -2.04
N GLU A 56 -5.89 1.02 -2.85
CA GLU A 56 -4.79 1.97 -2.93
C GLU A 56 -4.50 2.39 -4.37
N ILE A 57 -4.13 3.67 -4.55
CA ILE A 57 -3.56 4.15 -5.80
C ILE A 57 -2.10 3.76 -5.85
N ILE A 58 -1.71 3.09 -6.93
CA ILE A 58 -0.34 2.65 -7.15
C ILE A 58 0.34 3.56 -8.16
N ILE A 59 1.51 4.05 -7.79
CA ILE A 59 2.38 4.86 -8.65
C ILE A 59 3.61 4.04 -9.01
N LYS A 60 3.86 3.85 -10.30
CA LYS A 60 5.03 3.12 -10.79
C LYS A 60 6.19 4.09 -11.04
N ILE A 61 7.16 4.08 -10.11
CA ILE A 61 8.37 4.87 -10.25
C ILE A 61 9.24 4.30 -11.37
N ASN A 62 9.54 5.12 -12.36
CA ASN A 62 10.27 4.74 -13.57
C ASN A 62 11.65 5.42 -13.72
N ARG A 63 12.06 6.21 -12.73
CA ARG A 63 13.32 6.96 -12.77
C ARG A 63 14.02 6.91 -11.42
N THR A 64 15.32 6.70 -11.45
CA THR A 64 16.17 6.83 -10.24
C THR A 64 16.34 8.29 -9.86
N GLY A 65 16.31 8.58 -8.55
CA GLY A 65 16.53 9.91 -8.03
C GLY A 65 16.77 9.93 -6.53
N LYS A 66 17.37 11.03 -6.06
CA LYS A 66 17.64 11.29 -4.65
C LYS A 66 17.49 12.79 -4.37
N PHE A 67 16.92 13.14 -3.21
CA PHE A 67 16.67 14.54 -2.82
C PHE A 67 15.82 15.32 -3.84
N ILE A 68 14.80 14.67 -4.37
CA ILE A 68 13.93 15.27 -5.38
C ILE A 68 13.00 16.29 -4.74
N GLN A 69 13.02 17.52 -5.23
CA GLN A 69 12.05 18.53 -4.81
C GLN A 69 10.64 18.17 -5.27
N LYS A 70 9.63 18.42 -4.44
CA LYS A 70 8.23 18.10 -4.71
C LYS A 70 7.75 18.54 -6.11
N LYS A 71 8.12 19.75 -6.56
CA LYS A 71 7.75 20.29 -7.88
C LYS A 71 8.20 19.44 -9.08
N PHE A 72 9.16 18.53 -8.88
CA PHE A 72 9.66 17.63 -9.92
C PHE A 72 9.17 16.19 -9.78
N SER A 73 8.38 15.86 -8.76
CA SER A 73 7.93 14.50 -8.48
C SER A 73 7.19 13.86 -9.66
N ASN A 74 6.38 14.64 -10.39
CA ASN A 74 5.61 14.18 -11.55
C ASN A 74 6.46 13.64 -12.71
N ARG A 75 7.78 13.91 -12.72
CA ARG A 75 8.74 13.42 -13.73
C ARG A 75 9.25 12.01 -13.44
N TYR A 76 8.90 11.45 -12.28
CA TYR A 76 9.42 10.17 -11.80
C TYR A 76 8.45 9.02 -11.98
N TYR A 77 7.27 9.29 -12.53
CA TYR A 77 6.28 8.27 -12.88
C TYR A 77 5.44 8.73 -14.08
N ASN A 78 5.00 7.79 -14.87
CA ASN A 78 4.06 8.01 -15.99
C ASN A 78 2.95 6.95 -16.04
N GLU A 79 2.97 5.99 -15.13
CA GLU A 79 1.96 4.94 -15.04
C GLU A 79 1.39 4.89 -13.62
N ILE A 80 0.07 4.73 -13.56
CA ILE A 80 -0.69 4.53 -12.32
C ILE A 80 -1.55 3.29 -12.43
N SER A 81 -1.95 2.74 -11.29
CA SER A 81 -2.86 1.60 -11.19
C SER A 81 -3.67 1.69 -9.90
N LEU A 82 -4.63 0.79 -9.76
CA LEU A 82 -5.24 0.46 -8.46
C LEU A 82 -4.68 -0.86 -7.97
N GLY A 83 -4.61 -1.01 -6.66
CA GLY A 83 -4.24 -2.26 -6.01
C GLY A 83 -4.96 -2.43 -4.70
N ILE A 84 -4.70 -3.57 -4.07
CA ILE A 84 -5.27 -3.88 -2.76
C ILE A 84 -4.12 -4.13 -1.78
N ASP A 85 -4.17 -3.46 -0.65
CA ASP A 85 -3.35 -3.77 0.52
C ASP A 85 -4.14 -4.69 1.45
N PHE A 86 -4.01 -6.00 1.27
CA PHE A 86 -4.56 -6.95 2.22
C PHE A 86 -3.83 -6.86 3.55
N THR A 87 -4.63 -6.79 4.61
CA THR A 87 -4.18 -6.56 5.97
C THR A 87 -4.76 -7.58 6.92
N ALA A 88 -3.91 -8.33 7.63
CA ALA A 88 -4.31 -9.12 8.78
C ALA A 88 -4.55 -8.17 9.96
N ARG A 89 -5.78 -7.71 10.11
CA ARG A 89 -6.12 -6.59 11.00
C ARG A 89 -5.90 -6.92 12.47
N ASP A 90 -6.31 -8.09 12.90
CA ASP A 90 -6.11 -8.59 14.26
C ASP A 90 -4.62 -8.61 14.66
N ILE A 91 -3.75 -9.07 13.74
CA ILE A 91 -2.30 -9.07 13.94
C ILE A 91 -1.75 -7.65 13.96
N GLN A 92 -2.19 -6.79 13.02
CA GLN A 92 -1.72 -5.41 12.96
C GLN A 92 -2.05 -4.64 14.25
N ASP A 93 -3.23 -4.83 14.80
CA ASP A 93 -3.65 -4.15 16.03
C ASP A 93 -2.82 -4.59 17.25
N ASN A 94 -2.46 -5.86 17.31
CA ASN A 94 -1.54 -6.36 18.32
C ASN A 94 -0.12 -5.77 18.15
N LEU A 95 0.39 -5.74 16.92
CA LEU A 95 1.70 -5.16 16.63
C LEU A 95 1.75 -3.65 16.96
N LYS A 96 0.68 -2.90 16.65
CA LYS A 96 0.55 -1.49 17.03
C LYS A 96 0.61 -1.27 18.55
N LYS A 97 -0.10 -2.11 19.32
CA LYS A 97 -0.09 -2.04 20.79
C LYS A 97 1.30 -2.29 21.38
N MET A 98 2.06 -3.17 20.74
CA MET A 98 3.42 -3.52 21.17
C MET A 98 4.51 -2.60 20.59
N GLY A 99 4.16 -1.67 19.69
CA GLY A 99 5.15 -0.83 18.99
C GLY A 99 6.06 -1.61 18.04
N LEU A 100 5.60 -2.75 17.51
CA LEU A 100 6.36 -3.62 16.62
C LEU A 100 6.11 -3.30 15.14
N PRO A 101 7.03 -3.68 14.24
CA PRO A 101 6.87 -3.57 12.78
C PRO A 101 5.64 -4.33 12.27
N TRP A 102 5.08 -3.87 11.13
CA TRP A 102 3.81 -4.37 10.59
C TRP A 102 3.94 -5.50 9.56
N GLU A 103 5.16 -5.94 9.25
CA GLU A 103 5.43 -6.90 8.17
C GLU A 103 4.63 -8.19 8.31
N LYS A 104 4.46 -8.73 9.53
CA LYS A 104 3.62 -9.93 9.76
C LYS A 104 2.17 -9.74 9.33
N ALA A 105 1.65 -8.52 9.45
CA ALA A 105 0.26 -8.19 9.13
C ALA A 105 0.08 -7.72 7.69
N LYS A 106 1.14 -7.27 7.03
CA LYS A 106 1.09 -6.55 5.75
C LYS A 106 1.88 -7.21 4.62
N ALA A 107 2.94 -7.97 4.92
CA ALA A 107 3.91 -8.43 3.93
C ALA A 107 3.82 -9.93 3.60
N PHE A 108 2.70 -10.57 3.86
CA PHE A 108 2.49 -11.97 3.54
C PHE A 108 2.23 -12.19 2.04
N ASP A 109 2.42 -13.41 1.57
CA ASP A 109 2.29 -13.78 0.17
C ASP A 109 0.87 -13.50 -0.36
N GLY A 110 0.79 -12.92 -1.55
CA GLY A 110 -0.48 -12.55 -2.18
C GLY A 110 -1.16 -11.31 -1.60
N SER A 111 -0.55 -10.61 -0.63
CA SER A 111 -1.17 -9.47 0.06
C SER A 111 -1.17 -8.16 -0.74
N ALA A 112 -0.63 -8.13 -1.97
CA ALA A 112 -0.57 -6.95 -2.81
C ALA A 112 -1.02 -7.22 -4.27
N PRO A 113 -2.30 -7.53 -4.52
CA PRO A 113 -2.81 -7.55 -5.88
C PRO A 113 -2.66 -6.18 -6.55
N ILE A 114 -2.12 -6.17 -7.77
CA ILE A 114 -1.90 -4.96 -8.56
C ILE A 114 -2.67 -5.08 -9.86
N GLY A 115 -3.49 -4.08 -10.17
CA GLY A 115 -4.26 -4.00 -11.40
C GLY A 115 -3.40 -3.64 -12.62
N LYS A 116 -4.06 -3.48 -13.75
CA LYS A 116 -3.41 -3.04 -14.99
C LYS A 116 -2.96 -1.59 -14.84
N PHE A 117 -1.71 -1.32 -15.20
CA PHE A 117 -1.20 0.05 -15.29
C PHE A 117 -1.78 0.78 -16.51
N ILE A 118 -2.11 2.04 -16.32
CA ILE A 118 -2.53 2.99 -17.35
C ILE A 118 -1.59 4.20 -17.33
N ASN A 119 -1.52 4.94 -18.44
CA ASN A 119 -0.78 6.19 -18.47
C ASN A 119 -1.50 7.21 -17.56
N LYS A 120 -0.76 7.92 -16.72
CA LYS A 120 -1.32 8.95 -15.84
C LYS A 120 -2.00 10.09 -16.61
N ASP A 121 -1.53 10.38 -17.84
CA ASP A 121 -2.06 11.45 -18.68
C ASP A 121 -3.41 11.06 -19.34
N ASP A 122 -3.77 9.77 -19.32
CA ASP A 122 -5.09 9.27 -19.73
C ASP A 122 -6.14 9.40 -18.62
N PHE A 123 -5.74 9.86 -17.44
CA PHE A 123 -6.59 9.98 -16.27
C PHE A 123 -6.63 11.43 -15.79
N ASP A 124 -7.82 12.03 -15.82
CA ASP A 124 -8.03 13.36 -15.26
C ASP A 124 -8.14 13.28 -13.74
N LEU A 125 -7.10 13.73 -13.06
CA LEU A 125 -7.04 13.77 -11.59
C LEU A 125 -7.75 15.00 -11.00
N GLU A 126 -8.28 15.90 -11.85
CA GLU A 126 -8.91 17.16 -11.41
C GLU A 126 -10.45 17.10 -11.40
N ASN A 127 -11.06 15.97 -11.81
CA ASN A 127 -12.51 15.74 -11.79
C ASN A 127 -12.92 14.67 -10.79
#